data_2a2b99a03255d5da4b2eaa41be183da1
#
_entry.id   2a2b99a03255d5da4b2eaa41be183da1
#
_cell.length_a   1.000
_cell.length_b   1.000
_cell.length_c   1.000
_cell.angle_alpha   90.00
_cell.angle_beta   90.00
_cell.angle_gamma   90.00
#
_symmetry.space_group_name_H-M   'P 1'
#
loop_
_entity.id
_entity.type
_entity.pdbx_description
1 polymer ?
#
loop_
_entity_poly.entity_id
_entity_poly.type
_entity_poly.pdbx_seq_one_letter_code
_entity_poly.pdbx_strand_id
1 'polypeptide(L)'
;MRSKLVLHAVDSHTEGMPTRVITGGIGTVPGATMNERRLYFREHRDDIKQLLMNEPRGHAAMSGAVLQPSTRPDCDFGVIYIEVSGYLPVCGHGTIGVATVLVETGMVEVVEPVTTIRLDTPAGVVVAEVAVEDGAAKEVTLRNVPSFSVGLDLKATLADGRTVTYDLAYGGNFYAILPLEQFGLPFDRSRKDEILAAGLALMDAVEDGGGPVHPEDPSIRGCHHVHLYAPGATARLSRHAMAIHPGWFDRSPCGTGTSARMAQLHARGELPLHTEFVNESFIGTRFTGRLLGETEVAGIPAVLPSFTGRAWITGTAQYLLDPTDPFPAGFVL
;
A
#
# COMPACT_ATOMS: atom_id res chain seq x y z
N MET A 1 -32.49 -9.32 -15.42
CA MET A 1 -31.49 -9.65 -14.38
C MET A 1 -31.98 -9.11 -13.04
N ARG A 2 -31.88 -9.89 -11.99
CA ARG A 2 -32.35 -9.49 -10.66
C ARG A 2 -31.13 -9.42 -9.73
N SER A 3 -30.38 -8.32 -9.79
CA SER A 3 -29.21 -8.11 -8.93
C SER A 3 -29.58 -7.41 -7.64
N LYS A 4 -28.95 -7.80 -6.53
CA LYS A 4 -29.05 -7.09 -5.25
C LYS A 4 -28.14 -5.86 -5.20
N LEU A 5 -27.07 -5.87 -5.99
CA LEU A 5 -26.02 -4.85 -5.95
C LEU A 5 -25.42 -4.72 -7.36
N VAL A 6 -25.19 -3.49 -7.77
CA VAL A 6 -24.46 -3.14 -9.00
C VAL A 6 -23.36 -2.17 -8.62
N LEU A 7 -22.10 -2.57 -8.79
CA LEU A 7 -20.93 -1.77 -8.50
C LEU A 7 -20.20 -1.43 -9.79
N HIS A 8 -19.87 -0.17 -9.98
CA HIS A 8 -19.06 0.29 -11.11
C HIS A 8 -17.61 0.40 -10.68
N ALA A 9 -16.71 -0.12 -11.49
CA ALA A 9 -15.29 -0.11 -11.22
C ALA A 9 -14.47 0.22 -12.46
N VAL A 10 -13.31 0.82 -12.23
CA VAL A 10 -12.21 0.93 -13.19
C VAL A 10 -11.04 0.16 -12.60
N ASP A 11 -10.61 -0.88 -13.29
CA ASP A 11 -9.48 -1.70 -12.90
C ASP A 11 -8.20 -1.15 -13.52
N SER A 12 -7.14 -1.11 -12.72
CA SER A 12 -5.81 -0.66 -13.12
C SER A 12 -4.74 -1.56 -12.49
N HIS A 13 -3.50 -1.38 -12.89
CA HIS A 13 -2.37 -1.86 -12.11
C HIS A 13 -1.33 -0.76 -11.94
N THR A 14 -0.73 -0.68 -10.78
CA THR A 14 0.40 0.19 -10.49
C THR A 14 1.66 -0.66 -10.43
N GLU A 15 2.53 -0.52 -11.43
CA GLU A 15 3.77 -1.29 -11.52
C GLU A 15 3.56 -2.81 -11.28
N GLY A 16 2.44 -3.34 -11.79
CA GLY A 16 2.08 -4.76 -11.69
C GLY A 16 1.14 -5.11 -10.53
N MET A 17 0.96 -4.24 -9.54
CA MET A 17 0.00 -4.49 -8.44
C MET A 17 -1.40 -4.00 -8.84
N PRO A 18 -2.43 -4.87 -8.84
CA PRO A 18 -3.78 -4.48 -9.23
C PRO A 18 -4.40 -3.46 -8.28
N THR A 19 -5.21 -2.57 -8.83
CA THR A 19 -6.06 -1.66 -8.08
C THR A 19 -7.42 -1.56 -8.75
N ARG A 20 -8.46 -2.04 -8.08
CA ARG A 20 -9.85 -1.89 -8.48
C ARG A 20 -10.43 -0.63 -7.84
N VAL A 21 -10.66 0.40 -8.63
CA VAL A 21 -11.24 1.66 -8.17
C VAL A 21 -12.76 1.60 -8.32
N ILE A 22 -13.48 1.56 -7.19
CA ILE A 22 -14.95 1.55 -7.18
C ILE A 22 -15.44 2.99 -7.31
N THR A 23 -16.00 3.31 -8.47
CA THR A 23 -16.42 4.65 -8.86
C THR A 23 -17.91 4.91 -8.63
N GLY A 24 -18.70 3.84 -8.37
CA GLY A 24 -20.13 3.97 -8.16
C GLY A 24 -20.80 2.71 -7.62
N GLY A 25 -22.07 2.85 -7.22
CA GLY A 25 -22.88 1.77 -6.66
C GLY A 25 -22.78 1.63 -5.13
N ILE A 26 -21.89 2.38 -4.49
CA ILE A 26 -21.81 2.51 -3.03
C ILE A 26 -22.21 3.94 -2.68
N GLY A 27 -23.23 4.09 -1.85
CA GLY A 27 -23.63 5.40 -1.33
C GLY A 27 -22.56 6.01 -0.42
N THR A 28 -22.80 7.22 0.07
CA THR A 28 -21.93 7.86 1.05
C THR A 28 -21.87 7.02 2.33
N VAL A 29 -20.67 6.59 2.70
CA VAL A 29 -20.43 5.82 3.92
C VAL A 29 -20.52 6.76 5.13
N PRO A 30 -21.25 6.39 6.19
CA PRO A 30 -21.35 7.20 7.41
C PRO A 30 -19.98 7.38 8.09
N GLY A 31 -19.76 8.60 8.63
CA GLY A 31 -18.54 8.99 9.36
C GLY A 31 -18.19 10.45 9.11
N ALA A 32 -17.75 11.15 10.14
CA ALA A 32 -17.30 12.55 10.07
C ALA A 32 -15.89 12.68 9.50
N THR A 33 -15.09 11.62 9.60
CA THR A 33 -13.73 11.51 9.03
C THR A 33 -13.61 10.30 8.14
N MET A 34 -12.61 10.27 7.26
CA MET A 34 -12.38 9.08 6.43
C MET A 34 -11.98 7.85 7.26
N ASN A 35 -11.32 8.05 8.41
CA ASN A 35 -11.04 6.92 9.31
C ASN A 35 -12.33 6.35 9.93
N GLU A 36 -13.26 7.19 10.36
CA GLU A 36 -14.57 6.72 10.83
C GLU A 36 -15.35 5.99 9.72
N ARG A 37 -15.32 6.50 8.47
CA ARG A 37 -15.91 5.81 7.31
C ARG A 37 -15.26 4.46 7.04
N ARG A 38 -13.93 4.36 7.14
CA ARG A 38 -13.21 3.09 7.02
C ARG A 38 -13.66 2.08 8.09
N LEU A 39 -13.76 2.52 9.35
CA LEU A 39 -14.20 1.68 10.45
C LEU A 39 -15.65 1.23 10.27
N TYR A 40 -16.54 2.16 9.89
CA TYR A 40 -17.94 1.84 9.58
C TYR A 40 -18.04 0.83 8.41
N PHE A 41 -17.28 1.03 7.33
CA PHE A 41 -17.31 0.14 6.19
C PHE A 41 -16.81 -1.26 6.56
N ARG A 42 -15.77 -1.35 7.37
CA ARG A 42 -15.27 -2.63 7.91
C ARG A 42 -16.31 -3.36 8.75
N GLU A 43 -17.03 -2.65 9.58
CA GLU A 43 -17.99 -3.25 10.50
C GLU A 43 -19.32 -3.63 9.83
N HIS A 44 -19.79 -2.82 8.89
CA HIS A 44 -21.13 -2.92 8.33
C HIS A 44 -21.21 -3.27 6.85
N ARG A 45 -20.11 -3.17 6.12
CA ARG A 45 -20.06 -3.38 4.66
C ARG A 45 -18.84 -4.22 4.20
N ASP A 46 -18.32 -5.08 5.06
CA ASP A 46 -17.24 -6.00 4.70
C ASP A 46 -17.66 -6.99 3.61
N ASP A 47 -18.96 -7.24 3.47
CA ASP A 47 -19.56 -7.99 2.37
C ASP A 47 -19.13 -7.47 0.98
N ILE A 48 -19.02 -6.15 0.82
CA ILE A 48 -18.57 -5.52 -0.44
C ILE A 48 -17.09 -5.77 -0.69
N LYS A 49 -16.25 -5.62 0.36
CA LYS A 49 -14.82 -5.91 0.23
C LYS A 49 -14.61 -7.38 -0.15
N GLN A 50 -15.26 -8.30 0.55
CA GLN A 50 -15.15 -9.73 0.27
C GLN A 50 -15.62 -10.07 -1.14
N LEU A 51 -16.78 -9.54 -1.57
CA LEU A 51 -17.33 -9.72 -2.91
C LEU A 51 -16.34 -9.32 -4.01
N LEU A 52 -15.62 -8.21 -3.82
CA LEU A 52 -14.78 -7.59 -4.85
C LEU A 52 -13.33 -8.05 -4.80
N MET A 53 -12.83 -8.44 -3.64
CA MET A 53 -11.41 -8.78 -3.46
C MET A 53 -11.17 -10.28 -3.53
N ASN A 54 -12.15 -11.12 -3.13
CA ASN A 54 -12.02 -12.57 -3.18
C ASN A 54 -12.42 -13.14 -4.56
N GLU A 55 -12.00 -14.37 -4.83
CA GLU A 55 -12.49 -15.12 -5.98
C GLU A 55 -14.01 -15.38 -5.87
N PRO A 56 -14.75 -15.41 -6.97
CA PRO A 56 -14.33 -15.40 -8.38
C PRO A 56 -14.22 -13.99 -8.99
N ARG A 57 -14.45 -12.91 -8.23
CA ARG A 57 -14.44 -11.53 -8.75
C ARG A 57 -13.10 -10.81 -8.52
N GLY A 58 -12.31 -11.28 -7.59
CA GLY A 58 -10.95 -10.86 -7.30
C GLY A 58 -9.98 -12.05 -7.35
N HIS A 59 -8.90 -11.97 -6.61
CA HIS A 59 -7.89 -13.03 -6.47
C HIS A 59 -7.05 -12.81 -5.19
N ALA A 60 -6.24 -13.79 -4.80
CA ALA A 60 -5.48 -13.82 -3.54
C ALA A 60 -4.53 -12.63 -3.26
N ALA A 61 -4.34 -11.72 -4.21
CA ALA A 61 -3.57 -10.49 -4.04
C ALA A 61 -4.32 -9.28 -4.61
N MET A 62 -5.64 -9.28 -4.57
CA MET A 62 -6.45 -8.18 -5.07
C MET A 62 -6.43 -7.02 -4.09
N SER A 63 -6.28 -5.82 -4.65
CA SER A 63 -6.34 -4.56 -3.94
C SER A 63 -7.33 -3.63 -4.63
N GLY A 64 -7.92 -2.72 -3.88
CA GLY A 64 -8.90 -1.77 -4.42
C GLY A 64 -9.06 -0.52 -3.56
N ALA A 65 -9.85 0.39 -4.09
CA ALA A 65 -10.18 1.66 -3.47
C ALA A 65 -11.66 2.00 -3.72
N VAL A 66 -12.35 2.43 -2.69
CA VAL A 66 -13.73 2.91 -2.78
C VAL A 66 -13.71 4.44 -2.74
N LEU A 67 -14.09 5.07 -3.86
CA LEU A 67 -14.23 6.53 -3.90
C LEU A 67 -15.43 6.97 -3.09
N GLN A 68 -15.23 8.04 -2.33
CA GLN A 68 -16.25 8.70 -1.50
C GLN A 68 -16.18 10.22 -1.69
N PRO A 69 -17.25 10.94 -1.41
CA PRO A 69 -17.12 12.37 -1.17
C PRO A 69 -16.11 12.62 -0.06
N SER A 70 -15.25 13.62 -0.20
CA SER A 70 -14.31 14.00 0.87
C SER A 70 -15.07 14.43 2.13
N THR A 71 -14.47 14.21 3.31
CA THR A 71 -14.92 14.79 4.58
C THR A 71 -14.30 16.17 4.81
N ARG A 72 -13.37 16.58 3.97
CA ARG A 72 -12.60 17.83 4.04
C ARG A 72 -12.89 18.72 2.84
N PRO A 73 -13.08 20.03 3.05
CA PRO A 73 -13.36 20.98 1.96
C PRO A 73 -12.15 21.25 1.07
N ASP A 74 -10.94 20.91 1.51
CA ASP A 74 -9.68 21.12 0.81
C ASP A 74 -9.19 19.87 0.05
N CYS A 75 -10.04 18.85 -0.11
CA CYS A 75 -9.74 17.62 -0.82
C CYS A 75 -10.77 17.32 -1.90
N ASP A 76 -10.31 16.73 -3.01
CA ASP A 76 -11.14 16.42 -4.18
C ASP A 76 -12.01 15.18 -3.95
N PHE A 77 -11.44 14.12 -3.39
CA PHE A 77 -12.12 12.84 -3.08
C PHE A 77 -11.70 12.28 -1.75
N GLY A 78 -12.61 11.54 -1.12
CA GLY A 78 -12.32 10.61 -0.05
C GLY A 78 -12.02 9.21 -0.62
N VAL A 79 -11.14 8.45 0.03
CA VAL A 79 -10.75 7.11 -0.41
C VAL A 79 -10.72 6.14 0.77
N ILE A 80 -11.40 4.99 0.62
CA ILE A 80 -11.29 3.84 1.54
C ILE A 80 -10.52 2.75 0.80
N TYR A 81 -9.33 2.39 1.28
CA TYR A 81 -8.53 1.31 0.69
C TYR A 81 -8.96 -0.04 1.24
N ILE A 82 -9.19 -0.99 0.33
CA ILE A 82 -9.62 -2.36 0.61
C ILE A 82 -8.67 -3.35 -0.05
N GLU A 83 -8.34 -4.40 0.67
CA GLU A 83 -7.48 -5.48 0.17
C GLU A 83 -8.00 -6.84 0.66
N VAL A 84 -7.47 -7.91 0.10
CA VAL A 84 -7.69 -9.27 0.62
C VAL A 84 -7.26 -9.39 2.09
N SER A 85 -6.23 -8.65 2.50
CA SER A 85 -5.71 -8.58 3.87
C SER A 85 -6.54 -7.70 4.81
N GLY A 86 -7.43 -6.83 4.29
CA GLY A 86 -8.28 -5.97 5.12
C GLY A 86 -8.42 -4.54 4.61
N TYR A 87 -8.27 -3.59 5.52
CA TYR A 87 -8.50 -2.16 5.30
C TYR A 87 -7.26 -1.37 5.69
N LEU A 88 -6.63 -0.72 4.72
CA LEU A 88 -5.44 0.08 4.97
C LEU A 88 -5.80 1.53 5.32
N PRO A 89 -5.06 2.18 6.22
CA PRO A 89 -5.21 3.62 6.45
C PRO A 89 -4.72 4.45 5.26
N VAL A 90 -3.68 3.97 4.55
CA VAL A 90 -3.17 4.52 3.31
C VAL A 90 -2.53 3.41 2.47
N CYS A 91 -2.63 3.53 1.14
CA CYS A 91 -2.06 2.56 0.20
C CYS A 91 -1.37 3.31 -0.94
N GLY A 92 -0.04 3.19 -1.04
CA GLY A 92 0.75 3.94 -2.02
C GLY A 92 0.42 3.58 -3.46
N HIS A 93 0.50 2.31 -3.83
CA HIS A 93 0.17 1.86 -5.19
C HIS A 93 -1.31 2.10 -5.52
N GLY A 94 -2.20 1.89 -4.54
CA GLY A 94 -3.62 2.16 -4.69
C GLY A 94 -3.91 3.64 -4.96
N THR A 95 -3.19 4.54 -4.29
CA THR A 95 -3.31 6.00 -4.51
C THR A 95 -2.83 6.40 -5.92
N ILE A 96 -1.73 5.82 -6.42
CA ILE A 96 -1.28 6.03 -7.80
C ILE A 96 -2.35 5.56 -8.78
N GLY A 97 -2.93 4.36 -8.56
CA GLY A 97 -4.03 3.84 -9.36
C GLY A 97 -5.27 4.73 -9.34
N VAL A 98 -5.68 5.20 -8.16
CA VAL A 98 -6.81 6.13 -7.99
C VAL A 98 -6.55 7.43 -8.76
N ALA A 99 -5.40 8.07 -8.57
CA ALA A 99 -5.08 9.35 -9.23
C ALA A 99 -5.06 9.19 -10.77
N THR A 100 -4.48 8.10 -11.28
CA THR A 100 -4.52 7.77 -12.70
C THR A 100 -5.96 7.61 -13.20
N VAL A 101 -6.80 6.85 -12.48
CA VAL A 101 -8.21 6.65 -12.86
C VAL A 101 -8.96 7.97 -12.87
N LEU A 102 -8.78 8.84 -11.88
CA LEU A 102 -9.47 10.14 -11.81
C LEU A 102 -9.15 11.03 -13.01
N VAL A 103 -7.88 11.07 -13.44
CA VAL A 103 -7.44 11.81 -14.63
C VAL A 103 -7.98 11.19 -15.91
N GLU A 104 -7.71 9.88 -16.12
CA GLU A 104 -8.04 9.20 -17.38
C GLU A 104 -9.55 9.06 -17.64
N THR A 105 -10.37 9.13 -16.60
CA THR A 105 -11.84 9.05 -16.73
C THR A 105 -12.53 10.41 -16.65
N GLY A 106 -11.77 11.51 -16.54
CA GLY A 106 -12.31 12.87 -16.48
C GLY A 106 -13.11 13.17 -15.21
N MET A 107 -12.81 12.46 -14.10
CA MET A 107 -13.48 12.69 -12.81
C MET A 107 -12.89 13.90 -12.06
N VAL A 108 -11.76 14.42 -12.50
CA VAL A 108 -11.13 15.68 -12.07
C VAL A 108 -10.85 16.56 -13.24
N GLU A 109 -10.75 17.88 -13.01
CA GLU A 109 -10.24 18.81 -14.02
C GLU A 109 -8.77 18.55 -14.28
N VAL A 110 -8.41 18.31 -15.53
CA VAL A 110 -7.04 18.00 -15.94
C VAL A 110 -6.30 19.29 -16.30
N VAL A 111 -5.16 19.52 -15.66
CA VAL A 111 -4.26 20.65 -15.90
C VAL A 111 -2.88 20.09 -16.30
N GLU A 112 -2.40 20.52 -17.48
CA GLU A 112 -1.05 20.20 -17.94
C GLU A 112 -0.03 21.30 -17.53
N PRO A 113 1.21 20.95 -17.28
CA PRO A 113 1.82 19.60 -17.33
C PRO A 113 1.62 18.77 -16.05
N VAL A 114 1.01 19.32 -15.00
CA VAL A 114 0.81 18.63 -13.72
C VAL A 114 -0.59 18.90 -13.19
N THR A 115 -1.35 17.85 -12.97
CA THR A 115 -2.62 17.87 -12.25
C THR A 115 -2.39 17.48 -10.80
N THR A 116 -2.74 18.35 -9.86
CA THR A 116 -2.63 18.09 -8.42
C THR A 116 -3.98 17.62 -7.90
N ILE A 117 -4.00 16.44 -7.26
CA ILE A 117 -5.18 15.84 -6.66
C ILE A 117 -4.94 15.68 -5.17
N ARG A 118 -5.87 16.14 -4.35
CA ARG A 118 -5.82 16.03 -2.91
C ARG A 118 -6.83 14.97 -2.45
N LEU A 119 -6.33 13.88 -1.91
CA LEU A 119 -7.14 12.76 -1.45
C LEU A 119 -7.24 12.77 0.07
N ASP A 120 -8.47 12.73 0.56
CA ASP A 120 -8.79 12.55 1.96
C ASP A 120 -8.76 11.05 2.27
N THR A 121 -7.78 10.60 3.07
CA THR A 121 -7.58 9.20 3.41
C THR A 121 -7.73 8.96 4.91
N PRO A 122 -7.94 7.73 5.37
CA PRO A 122 -7.98 7.43 6.81
C PRO A 122 -6.71 7.86 7.58
N ALA A 123 -5.55 7.90 6.92
CA ALA A 123 -4.28 8.37 7.51
C ALA A 123 -4.07 9.89 7.37
N GLY A 124 -4.99 10.63 6.75
CA GLY A 124 -4.88 12.07 6.51
C GLY A 124 -4.86 12.41 5.02
N VAL A 125 -4.46 13.64 4.70
CA VAL A 125 -4.42 14.13 3.31
C VAL A 125 -3.19 13.58 2.59
N VAL A 126 -3.44 12.99 1.43
CA VAL A 126 -2.39 12.57 0.50
C VAL A 126 -2.48 13.46 -0.76
N VAL A 127 -1.36 14.06 -1.12
CA VAL A 127 -1.26 14.87 -2.34
C VAL A 127 -0.62 14.03 -3.44
N ALA A 128 -1.36 13.88 -4.56
CA ALA A 128 -0.90 13.23 -5.77
C ALA A 128 -0.64 14.29 -6.85
N GLU A 129 0.59 14.39 -7.32
CA GLU A 129 0.98 15.20 -8.46
C GLU A 129 1.08 14.30 -9.69
N VAL A 130 0.11 14.39 -10.58
CA VAL A 130 0.02 13.58 -11.80
C VAL A 130 0.65 14.38 -12.95
N ALA A 131 1.75 13.86 -13.49
CA ALA A 131 2.31 14.37 -14.73
C ALA A 131 1.38 14.01 -15.88
N VAL A 132 0.91 15.02 -16.64
CA VAL A 132 -0.04 14.86 -17.73
C VAL A 132 0.57 15.39 -19.02
N GLU A 133 0.44 14.61 -20.09
CA GLU A 133 0.85 14.96 -21.44
C GLU A 133 -0.17 14.44 -22.43
N ASP A 134 -0.65 15.30 -23.32
CA ASP A 134 -1.72 15.01 -24.28
C ASP A 134 -3.00 14.48 -23.59
N GLY A 135 -3.36 15.04 -22.45
CA GLY A 135 -4.52 14.63 -21.65
C GLY A 135 -4.36 13.31 -20.90
N ALA A 136 -3.23 12.60 -21.02
CA ALA A 136 -3.00 11.30 -20.43
C ALA A 136 -2.06 11.34 -19.23
N ALA A 137 -2.38 10.60 -18.16
CA ALA A 137 -1.52 10.43 -17.00
C ALA A 137 -0.26 9.65 -17.36
N LYS A 138 0.92 10.18 -17.09
CA LYS A 138 2.23 9.55 -17.36
C LYS A 138 2.84 8.94 -16.11
N GLU A 139 2.96 9.74 -15.07
CA GLU A 139 3.53 9.34 -13.77
C GLU A 139 2.76 10.04 -12.65
N VAL A 140 2.76 9.43 -11.48
CA VAL A 140 2.16 9.99 -10.27
C VAL A 140 3.21 10.06 -9.18
N THR A 141 3.45 11.26 -8.69
CA THR A 141 4.29 11.51 -7.52
C THR A 141 3.41 11.72 -6.30
N LEU A 142 3.64 10.94 -5.26
CA LEU A 142 2.95 11.06 -3.99
C LEU A 142 3.88 11.67 -2.94
N ARG A 143 3.35 12.62 -2.17
CA ARG A 143 3.92 13.03 -0.89
C ARG A 143 3.26 12.19 0.18
N ASN A 144 4.05 11.30 0.77
CA ASN A 144 3.55 10.35 1.75
C ASN A 144 3.56 10.95 3.16
N VAL A 145 2.96 10.22 4.09
CA VAL A 145 2.95 10.56 5.53
C VAL A 145 4.36 10.57 6.11
N PRO A 146 4.62 11.31 7.20
CA PRO A 146 5.88 11.24 7.92
C PRO A 146 6.28 9.81 8.22
N SER A 147 7.53 9.45 7.92
CA SER A 147 8.06 8.10 8.04
C SER A 147 9.26 8.09 8.99
N PHE A 148 9.39 7.05 9.81
CA PHE A 148 10.41 6.99 10.85
C PHE A 148 10.92 5.58 11.09
N SER A 149 12.15 5.48 11.60
CA SER A 149 12.71 4.23 12.11
C SER A 149 12.22 4.01 13.54
N VAL A 150 11.66 2.83 13.80
CA VAL A 150 11.24 2.40 15.14
C VAL A 150 12.43 1.80 15.89
N GLY A 151 13.29 1.08 15.18
CA GLY A 151 14.48 0.47 15.75
C GLY A 151 15.38 -0.16 14.69
N LEU A 152 16.67 -0.13 14.96
CA LEU A 152 17.71 -0.73 14.11
C LEU A 152 18.33 -1.93 14.82
N ASP A 153 18.77 -2.92 14.05
CA ASP A 153 19.47 -4.12 14.52
C ASP A 153 18.70 -4.91 15.61
N LEU A 154 17.36 -4.89 15.52
CA LEU A 154 16.48 -5.66 16.38
C LEU A 154 16.67 -7.16 16.10
N LYS A 155 16.36 -8.00 17.09
CA LYS A 155 16.48 -9.45 16.95
C LYS A 155 15.12 -10.12 17.15
N ALA A 156 14.81 -11.07 16.28
CA ALA A 156 13.65 -11.95 16.44
C ALA A 156 14.10 -13.41 16.38
N THR A 157 13.55 -14.23 17.27
CA THR A 157 13.76 -15.68 17.23
C THR A 157 12.55 -16.33 16.56
N LEU A 158 12.78 -16.98 15.45
CA LEU A 158 11.75 -17.65 14.68
C LEU A 158 11.31 -18.96 15.36
N ALA A 159 10.16 -19.50 14.97
CA ALA A 159 9.62 -20.75 15.53
C ALA A 159 10.56 -21.95 15.37
N ASP A 160 11.45 -21.95 14.38
CA ASP A 160 12.46 -22.99 14.16
C ASP A 160 13.74 -22.80 15.01
N GLY A 161 13.77 -21.78 15.88
CA GLY A 161 14.89 -21.47 16.78
C GLY A 161 15.99 -20.59 16.15
N ARG A 162 15.92 -20.26 14.88
CA ARG A 162 16.87 -19.32 14.24
C ARG A 162 16.62 -17.91 14.74
N THR A 163 17.69 -17.16 14.96
CA THR A 163 17.62 -15.72 15.26
C THR A 163 18.02 -14.92 14.04
N VAL A 164 17.19 -13.97 13.65
CA VAL A 164 17.45 -13.01 12.57
C VAL A 164 17.57 -11.61 13.12
N THR A 165 18.33 -10.76 12.42
CA THR A 165 18.47 -9.33 12.73
C THR A 165 17.71 -8.52 11.71
N TYR A 166 16.88 -7.61 12.14
CA TYR A 166 16.03 -6.79 11.28
C TYR A 166 15.95 -5.35 11.79
N ASP A 167 15.59 -4.45 10.90
CA ASP A 167 15.19 -3.09 11.26
C ASP A 167 13.68 -2.99 11.21
N LEU A 168 13.10 -2.13 12.03
CA LEU A 168 11.68 -1.85 12.04
C LEU A 168 11.45 -0.38 11.71
N ALA A 169 10.64 -0.10 10.70
CA ALA A 169 10.34 1.26 10.28
C ALA A 169 8.86 1.42 9.90
N TYR A 170 8.39 2.67 9.98
CA TYR A 170 7.05 3.08 9.59
C TYR A 170 7.11 3.99 8.35
N GLY A 171 6.21 3.72 7.38
CA GLY A 171 6.06 4.52 6.17
C GLY A 171 4.60 4.67 5.73
N GLY A 172 3.67 4.60 6.68
CA GLY A 172 2.22 4.47 6.48
C GLY A 172 1.69 3.13 6.98
N ASN A 173 2.56 2.13 7.03
CA ASN A 173 2.42 0.85 7.72
C ASN A 173 3.78 0.50 8.34
N PHE A 174 3.82 -0.49 9.23
CA PHE A 174 5.07 -0.99 9.81
C PHE A 174 5.69 -2.08 8.92
N TYR A 175 7.01 -2.02 8.81
CA TYR A 175 7.82 -2.91 7.97
C TYR A 175 9.00 -3.46 8.77
N ALA A 176 9.11 -4.78 8.85
CA ALA A 176 10.36 -5.44 9.23
C ALA A 176 11.25 -5.53 7.97
N ILE A 177 12.47 -5.03 8.05
CA ILE A 177 13.38 -4.84 6.91
C ILE A 177 14.68 -5.60 7.18
N LEU A 178 15.01 -6.58 6.34
CA LEU A 178 16.23 -7.35 6.49
C LEU A 178 16.71 -7.94 5.16
N PRO A 179 18.01 -8.29 5.06
CA PRO A 179 18.52 -8.96 3.87
C PRO A 179 18.01 -10.40 3.79
N LEU A 180 17.56 -10.80 2.59
CA LEU A 180 17.04 -12.15 2.32
C LEU A 180 18.09 -13.25 2.58
N GLU A 181 19.38 -12.92 2.47
CA GLU A 181 20.49 -13.84 2.71
C GLU A 181 20.50 -14.44 4.13
N GLN A 182 19.92 -13.74 5.13
CA GLN A 182 19.81 -14.29 6.49
C GLN A 182 18.99 -15.58 6.56
N PHE A 183 18.14 -15.82 5.55
CA PHE A 183 17.39 -17.05 5.38
C PHE A 183 18.10 -18.10 4.51
N GLY A 184 19.28 -17.76 3.94
CA GLY A 184 20.00 -18.63 3.00
C GLY A 184 19.28 -18.79 1.66
N LEU A 185 18.37 -17.89 1.32
CA LEU A 185 17.56 -17.93 0.10
C LEU A 185 18.09 -16.99 -0.96
N PRO A 186 18.17 -17.42 -2.24
CA PRO A 186 18.47 -16.54 -3.35
C PRO A 186 17.27 -15.63 -3.69
N PHE A 187 17.56 -14.44 -4.22
CA PHE A 187 16.52 -13.56 -4.73
C PHE A 187 16.04 -14.05 -6.11
N ASP A 188 15.22 -15.10 -6.10
CA ASP A 188 14.74 -15.79 -7.30
C ASP A 188 13.23 -16.08 -7.17
N ARG A 189 12.46 -15.68 -8.19
CA ARG A 189 11.00 -15.92 -8.24
C ARG A 189 10.60 -17.40 -8.25
N SER A 190 11.48 -18.29 -8.68
CA SER A 190 11.23 -19.74 -8.59
C SER A 190 11.16 -20.24 -7.13
N ARG A 191 11.75 -19.49 -6.19
CA ARG A 191 11.75 -19.78 -4.76
C ARG A 191 10.73 -18.93 -3.98
N LYS A 192 9.74 -18.36 -4.68
CA LYS A 192 8.76 -17.42 -4.09
C LYS A 192 8.06 -17.97 -2.84
N ASP A 193 7.70 -19.24 -2.83
CA ASP A 193 6.96 -19.83 -1.71
C ASP A 193 7.83 -19.94 -0.43
N GLU A 194 9.11 -20.24 -0.60
CA GLU A 194 10.07 -20.26 0.52
C GLU A 194 10.39 -18.83 1.01
N ILE A 195 10.51 -17.88 0.10
CA ILE A 195 10.73 -16.46 0.44
C ILE A 195 9.50 -15.92 1.18
N LEU A 196 8.29 -16.27 0.74
CA LEU A 196 7.06 -15.88 1.42
C LEU A 196 6.99 -16.47 2.82
N ALA A 197 7.27 -17.79 2.96
CA ALA A 197 7.28 -18.46 4.25
C ALA A 197 8.29 -17.84 5.23
N ALA A 198 9.47 -17.43 4.74
CA ALA A 198 10.47 -16.72 5.54
C ALA A 198 9.95 -15.37 6.05
N GLY A 199 9.26 -14.61 5.17
CA GLY A 199 8.63 -13.34 5.54
C GLY A 199 7.53 -13.51 6.59
N LEU A 200 6.65 -14.50 6.41
CA LEU A 200 5.57 -14.80 7.36
C LEU A 200 6.12 -15.24 8.72
N ALA A 201 7.13 -16.09 8.73
CA ALA A 201 7.78 -16.52 9.99
C ALA A 201 8.39 -15.34 10.78
N LEU A 202 8.92 -14.32 10.09
CA LEU A 202 9.38 -13.10 10.77
C LEU A 202 8.21 -12.25 11.26
N MET A 203 7.13 -12.13 10.50
CA MET A 203 5.93 -11.39 10.95
C MET A 203 5.41 -11.97 12.25
N ASP A 204 5.23 -13.28 12.30
CA ASP A 204 4.77 -14.00 13.50
C ASP A 204 5.71 -13.74 14.70
N ALA A 205 7.02 -13.84 14.51
CA ALA A 205 7.99 -13.58 15.56
C ALA A 205 8.00 -12.13 16.06
N VAL A 206 7.74 -11.15 15.20
CA VAL A 206 7.61 -9.72 15.58
C VAL A 206 6.31 -9.49 16.33
N GLU A 207 5.20 -10.09 15.91
CA GLU A 207 3.90 -9.97 16.59
C GLU A 207 3.92 -10.67 17.96
N ASP A 208 4.51 -11.84 18.07
CA ASP A 208 4.72 -12.56 19.34
C ASP A 208 5.56 -11.73 20.33
N GLY A 209 6.47 -10.92 19.82
CA GLY A 209 7.25 -9.94 20.59
C GLY A 209 6.47 -8.70 21.05
N GLY A 210 5.17 -8.61 20.76
CA GLY A 210 4.28 -7.52 21.16
C GLY A 210 3.92 -6.56 20.01
N GLY A 211 4.50 -6.73 18.83
CA GLY A 211 4.22 -5.93 17.64
C GLY A 211 4.42 -4.42 17.80
N PRO A 212 4.60 -3.67 16.73
CA PRO A 212 4.69 -2.21 16.78
C PRO A 212 3.31 -1.54 16.93
N VAL A 213 3.30 -0.34 17.54
CA VAL A 213 2.12 0.52 17.66
C VAL A 213 2.54 1.93 17.31
N HIS A 214 1.73 2.63 16.49
CA HIS A 214 2.01 4.02 16.12
C HIS A 214 1.86 4.92 17.35
N PRO A 215 2.83 5.81 17.62
CA PRO A 215 2.86 6.57 18.87
C PRO A 215 1.72 7.58 19.02
N GLU A 216 1.14 8.07 17.92
CA GLU A 216 0.04 9.06 17.93
C GLU A 216 -1.32 8.42 17.64
N ASP A 217 -1.36 7.23 17.01
CA ASP A 217 -2.61 6.53 16.70
C ASP A 217 -2.51 5.04 17.01
N PRO A 218 -2.96 4.60 18.20
CA PRO A 218 -2.90 3.19 18.62
C PRO A 218 -3.76 2.23 17.75
N SER A 219 -4.61 2.74 16.86
CA SER A 219 -5.35 1.92 15.89
C SER A 219 -4.48 1.43 14.74
N ILE A 220 -3.32 2.08 14.51
CA ILE A 220 -2.28 1.68 13.56
C ILE A 220 -1.26 0.83 14.31
N ARG A 221 -1.35 -0.47 14.13
CA ARG A 221 -0.55 -1.43 14.89
C ARG A 221 -0.28 -2.70 14.11
N GLY A 222 0.73 -3.46 14.56
CA GLY A 222 1.11 -4.75 14.00
C GLY A 222 2.08 -4.61 12.81
N CYS A 223 2.94 -5.61 12.65
CA CYS A 223 3.88 -5.72 11.55
C CYS A 223 3.37 -6.74 10.53
N HIS A 224 2.58 -6.28 9.56
CA HIS A 224 1.98 -7.13 8.54
C HIS A 224 2.74 -7.13 7.21
N HIS A 225 3.95 -6.58 7.19
CA HIS A 225 4.77 -6.42 6.00
C HIS A 225 6.23 -6.71 6.32
N VAL A 226 6.88 -7.54 5.51
CA VAL A 226 8.32 -7.80 5.59
C VAL A 226 9.00 -7.47 4.28
N HIS A 227 9.95 -6.56 4.34
CA HIS A 227 10.78 -6.10 3.23
C HIS A 227 12.07 -6.93 3.18
N LEU A 228 12.03 -8.05 2.44
CA LEU A 228 13.16 -8.93 2.21
C LEU A 228 14.02 -8.39 1.06
N TYR A 229 15.08 -7.63 1.37
CA TYR A 229 15.87 -7.04 0.29
C TYR A 229 16.98 -7.95 -0.21
N ALA A 230 17.34 -7.76 -1.49
CA ALA A 230 18.39 -8.56 -2.12
C ALA A 230 19.79 -8.19 -1.62
N PRO A 231 20.69 -9.19 -1.51
CA PRO A 231 22.11 -8.93 -1.27
C PRO A 231 22.67 -7.98 -2.35
N GLY A 232 23.55 -7.10 -1.96
CA GLY A 232 24.19 -6.15 -2.86
C GLY A 232 23.36 -4.92 -3.21
N ALA A 233 22.13 -4.77 -2.65
CA ALA A 233 21.40 -3.50 -2.70
C ALA A 233 22.23 -2.39 -2.06
N THR A 234 22.19 -1.21 -2.67
CA THR A 234 22.89 -0.02 -2.16
C THR A 234 21.93 0.95 -1.51
N ALA A 235 22.45 1.99 -0.84
CA ALA A 235 21.62 3.06 -0.30
C ALA A 235 20.77 3.81 -1.34
N ARG A 236 21.07 3.67 -2.63
CA ARG A 236 20.34 4.32 -3.74
C ARG A 236 19.51 3.35 -4.58
N LEU A 237 19.78 2.06 -4.49
CA LEU A 237 19.08 1.02 -5.21
C LEU A 237 18.79 -0.14 -4.25
N SER A 238 17.54 -0.42 -4.01
CA SER A 238 17.08 -1.58 -3.24
C SER A 238 16.24 -2.48 -4.14
N ARG A 239 16.45 -3.78 -4.05
CA ARG A 239 15.58 -4.79 -4.67
C ARG A 239 14.95 -5.60 -3.55
N HIS A 240 13.66 -5.92 -3.63
CA HIS A 240 13.02 -6.62 -2.54
C HIS A 240 11.88 -7.54 -2.99
N ALA A 241 11.62 -8.54 -2.17
CA ALA A 241 10.38 -9.27 -2.12
C ALA A 241 9.58 -8.77 -0.90
N MET A 242 8.45 -8.15 -1.15
CA MET A 242 7.58 -7.62 -0.08
C MET A 242 6.54 -8.67 0.30
N ALA A 243 6.82 -9.42 1.37
CA ALA A 243 5.86 -10.37 1.92
C ALA A 243 4.80 -9.63 2.73
N ILE A 244 3.53 -9.98 2.52
CA ILE A 244 2.37 -9.34 3.14
C ILE A 244 1.45 -10.40 3.76
N HIS A 245 0.96 -10.11 4.97
CA HIS A 245 -0.05 -10.93 5.63
C HIS A 245 -1.37 -10.94 4.80
N PRO A 246 -2.11 -12.07 4.67
CA PRO A 246 -1.88 -13.38 5.29
C PRO A 246 -0.95 -14.31 4.49
N GLY A 247 -0.43 -13.93 3.33
CA GLY A 247 0.47 -14.79 2.57
C GLY A 247 0.52 -14.49 1.08
N TRP A 248 0.92 -13.27 0.69
CA TRP A 248 1.11 -12.87 -0.70
C TRP A 248 2.25 -11.84 -0.82
N PHE A 249 2.67 -11.55 -2.04
CA PHE A 249 3.66 -10.50 -2.31
C PHE A 249 3.00 -9.27 -2.92
N ASP A 250 3.43 -8.08 -2.51
CA ASP A 250 3.23 -6.87 -3.32
C ASP A 250 3.98 -7.02 -4.64
N ARG A 251 3.29 -6.82 -5.76
CA ARG A 251 3.90 -6.85 -7.09
C ARG A 251 4.57 -5.52 -7.40
N SER A 252 4.05 -4.43 -6.85
CA SER A 252 4.68 -3.10 -6.99
C SER A 252 5.92 -2.96 -6.11
N PRO A 253 6.70 -1.89 -6.28
CA PRO A 253 7.79 -1.56 -5.35
C PRO A 253 7.33 -1.18 -3.94
N CYS A 254 6.02 -1.17 -3.65
CA CYS A 254 5.42 -0.81 -2.36
C CYS A 254 5.73 0.64 -1.92
N GLY A 255 4.80 1.58 -2.12
CA GLY A 255 5.04 3.00 -1.83
C GLY A 255 5.32 3.28 -0.36
N THR A 256 4.50 2.73 0.55
CA THR A 256 4.70 2.85 1.99
C THR A 256 5.94 2.08 2.46
N GLY A 257 6.24 0.91 1.86
CA GLY A 257 7.48 0.16 2.09
C GLY A 257 8.73 0.88 1.58
N THR A 258 8.63 1.56 0.43
CA THR A 258 9.71 2.44 -0.07
C THR A 258 9.97 3.59 0.90
N SER A 259 8.92 4.20 1.44
CA SER A 259 9.04 5.28 2.44
C SER A 259 9.67 4.79 3.74
N ALA A 260 9.24 3.63 4.25
CA ALA A 260 9.83 3.00 5.43
C ALA A 260 11.31 2.64 5.20
N ARG A 261 11.66 2.10 4.02
CA ARG A 261 13.06 1.80 3.65
C ARG A 261 13.92 3.05 3.60
N MET A 262 13.43 4.14 2.99
CA MET A 262 14.14 5.42 2.97
C MET A 262 14.34 5.99 4.37
N ALA A 263 13.32 5.94 5.23
CA ALA A 263 13.44 6.39 6.62
C ALA A 263 14.47 5.56 7.41
N GLN A 264 14.46 4.24 7.22
CA GLN A 264 15.42 3.34 7.84
C GLN A 264 16.86 3.62 7.35
N LEU A 265 17.08 3.83 6.04
CA LEU A 265 18.39 4.17 5.48
C LEU A 265 18.85 5.55 5.95
N HIS A 266 17.94 6.51 6.09
CA HIS A 266 18.25 7.83 6.63
C HIS A 266 18.68 7.74 8.11
N ALA A 267 17.97 6.97 8.91
CA ALA A 267 18.32 6.73 10.31
C ALA A 267 19.70 6.03 10.47
N ARG A 268 20.12 5.24 9.47
CA ARG A 268 21.48 4.66 9.41
C ARG A 268 22.53 5.64 8.87
N GLY A 269 22.15 6.84 8.42
CA GLY A 269 23.05 7.80 7.77
C GLY A 269 23.44 7.42 6.35
N GLU A 270 22.73 6.47 5.73
CA GLU A 270 23.07 5.91 4.41
C GLU A 270 22.32 6.61 3.26
N LEU A 271 21.21 7.30 3.54
CA LEU A 271 20.43 8.04 2.54
C LEU A 271 20.24 9.50 2.96
N PRO A 272 21.00 10.45 2.38
CA PRO A 272 20.81 11.88 2.62
C PRO A 272 19.49 12.41 2.05
N LEU A 273 19.02 13.54 2.59
CA LEU A 273 17.89 14.28 2.00
C LEU A 273 18.14 14.62 0.54
N HIS A 274 17.07 14.77 -0.22
CA HIS A 274 17.05 15.17 -1.63
C HIS A 274 17.83 14.23 -2.58
N THR A 275 18.28 13.09 -2.06
CA THR A 275 18.96 12.06 -2.87
C THR A 275 17.93 11.13 -3.49
N GLU A 276 18.10 10.83 -4.77
CA GLU A 276 17.28 9.87 -5.48
C GLU A 276 17.52 8.45 -4.95
N PHE A 277 16.45 7.74 -4.69
CA PHE A 277 16.41 6.36 -4.25
C PHE A 277 15.52 5.56 -5.19
N VAL A 278 16.00 4.42 -5.68
CA VAL A 278 15.22 3.51 -6.53
C VAL A 278 14.90 2.26 -5.76
N ASN A 279 13.62 1.92 -5.67
CA ASN A 279 13.15 0.68 -5.08
C ASN A 279 12.57 -0.24 -6.17
N GLU A 280 13.14 -1.43 -6.33
CA GLU A 280 12.75 -2.40 -7.35
C GLU A 280 11.98 -3.55 -6.71
N SER A 281 10.81 -3.85 -7.28
CA SER A 281 9.93 -4.93 -6.81
C SER A 281 10.47 -6.31 -7.16
N PHE A 282 9.82 -7.34 -6.61
CA PHE A 282 10.15 -8.75 -6.89
C PHE A 282 9.93 -9.12 -8.37
N ILE A 283 9.10 -8.38 -9.10
CA ILE A 283 8.88 -8.60 -10.55
C ILE A 283 9.71 -7.67 -11.44
N GLY A 284 10.54 -6.77 -10.85
CA GLY A 284 11.49 -5.92 -11.55
C GLY A 284 10.94 -4.55 -11.96
N THR A 285 9.77 -4.15 -11.46
CA THR A 285 9.23 -2.78 -11.64
C THR A 285 9.80 -1.83 -10.59
N ARG A 286 9.71 -0.51 -10.78
CA ARG A 286 10.43 0.47 -9.97
C ARG A 286 9.58 1.64 -9.54
N PHE A 287 9.83 2.10 -8.31
CA PHE A 287 9.50 3.43 -7.85
C PHE A 287 10.78 4.24 -7.64
N THR A 288 10.70 5.54 -7.93
CA THR A 288 11.75 6.49 -7.60
C THR A 288 11.30 7.33 -6.42
N GLY A 289 12.09 7.34 -5.35
CA GLY A 289 11.78 8.03 -4.11
C GLY A 289 12.78 9.14 -3.77
N ARG A 290 12.36 10.07 -2.92
CA ARG A 290 13.20 11.11 -2.31
C ARG A 290 12.71 11.47 -0.93
N LEU A 291 13.64 11.84 -0.04
CA LEU A 291 13.33 12.48 1.23
C LEU A 291 13.34 13.99 1.05
N LEU A 292 12.20 14.64 1.27
CA LEU A 292 12.00 16.06 1.04
C LEU A 292 12.43 16.93 2.22
N GLY A 293 12.51 16.36 3.42
CA GLY A 293 12.87 17.06 4.64
C GLY A 293 12.76 16.15 5.86
N GLU A 294 13.10 16.71 7.01
CA GLU A 294 12.98 16.08 8.33
C GLU A 294 11.80 16.67 9.09
N THR A 295 11.27 15.89 10.00
CA THR A 295 10.19 16.25 10.93
C THR A 295 10.27 15.36 12.18
N GLU A 296 9.25 15.42 13.03
CA GLU A 296 9.12 14.56 14.20
C GLU A 296 7.70 13.98 14.28
N VAL A 297 7.59 12.76 14.81
CA VAL A 297 6.32 12.11 15.17
C VAL A 297 6.41 11.70 16.62
N ALA A 298 5.65 12.33 17.51
CA ALA A 298 5.70 12.11 18.97
C ALA A 298 7.13 12.16 19.55
N GLY A 299 7.98 13.07 19.06
CA GLY A 299 9.37 13.19 19.46
C GLY A 299 10.34 12.18 18.83
N ILE A 300 9.87 11.31 17.94
CA ILE A 300 10.71 10.40 17.16
C ILE A 300 11.16 11.14 15.89
N PRO A 301 12.48 11.21 15.60
CA PRO A 301 12.96 11.77 14.34
C PRO A 301 12.33 11.07 13.14
N ALA A 302 11.75 11.85 12.24
CA ALA A 302 11.02 11.37 11.08
C ALA A 302 11.43 12.13 9.81
N VAL A 303 11.11 11.59 8.66
CA VAL A 303 11.36 12.19 7.35
C VAL A 303 10.06 12.35 6.57
N LEU A 304 10.08 13.26 5.59
CA LEU A 304 8.97 13.51 4.66
C LEU A 304 9.30 12.85 3.31
N PRO A 305 8.86 11.62 3.06
CA PRO A 305 9.16 10.94 1.80
C PRO A 305 8.21 11.32 0.68
N SER A 306 8.73 11.28 -0.54
CA SER A 306 7.95 11.23 -1.77
C SER A 306 8.38 10.05 -2.60
N PHE A 307 7.49 9.52 -3.42
CA PHE A 307 7.81 8.51 -4.42
C PHE A 307 6.96 8.67 -5.67
N THR A 308 7.54 8.30 -6.80
CA THR A 308 6.94 8.38 -8.13
C THR A 308 6.81 6.98 -8.71
N GLY A 309 5.68 6.69 -9.31
CA GLY A 309 5.39 5.48 -10.03
C GLY A 309 4.32 5.69 -11.09
N ARG A 310 3.99 4.64 -11.83
CA ARG A 310 3.01 4.69 -12.91
C ARG A 310 1.93 3.63 -12.75
N ALA A 311 0.72 3.98 -13.17
CA ALA A 311 -0.38 3.02 -13.32
C ALA A 311 -0.92 3.00 -14.75
N TRP A 312 -1.56 1.89 -15.09
CA TRP A 312 -2.22 1.67 -16.37
C TRP A 312 -3.62 1.13 -16.12
N ILE A 313 -4.62 1.70 -16.79
CA ILE A 313 -5.98 1.17 -16.78
C ILE A 313 -5.99 -0.15 -17.54
N THR A 314 -6.61 -1.18 -16.97
CA THR A 314 -6.75 -2.50 -17.56
C THR A 314 -8.15 -2.78 -18.06
N GLY A 315 -9.15 -2.05 -17.55
CA GLY A 315 -10.53 -2.18 -18.01
C GLY A 315 -11.53 -1.47 -17.12
N THR A 316 -12.78 -1.48 -17.56
CA THR A 316 -13.94 -1.05 -16.78
C THR A 316 -14.88 -2.23 -16.57
N ALA A 317 -15.51 -2.30 -15.40
CA ALA A 317 -16.37 -3.41 -15.05
C ALA A 317 -17.62 -2.97 -14.28
N GLN A 318 -18.68 -3.78 -14.41
CA GLN A 318 -19.83 -3.76 -13.51
C GLN A 318 -19.89 -5.08 -12.77
N TYR A 319 -19.73 -5.02 -11.46
CA TYR A 319 -19.85 -6.19 -10.59
C TYR A 319 -21.29 -6.32 -10.09
N LEU A 320 -21.83 -7.50 -10.25
CA LEU A 320 -23.20 -7.82 -9.93
C LEU A 320 -23.23 -8.91 -8.85
N LEU A 321 -24.22 -8.82 -7.97
CA LEU A 321 -24.51 -9.88 -7.03
C LEU A 321 -25.89 -10.47 -7.36
N ASP A 322 -25.92 -11.67 -7.95
CA ASP A 322 -27.16 -12.43 -8.11
C ASP A 322 -27.62 -12.94 -6.73
N PRO A 323 -28.92 -12.80 -6.39
CA PRO A 323 -29.45 -13.31 -5.13
C PRO A 323 -29.27 -14.81 -4.89
N THR A 324 -29.02 -15.58 -5.95
CA THR A 324 -28.85 -17.04 -5.92
C THR A 324 -27.38 -17.48 -6.01
N ASP A 325 -26.44 -16.51 -6.09
CA ASP A 325 -25.00 -16.81 -6.11
C ASP A 325 -24.60 -17.52 -4.80
N PRO A 326 -24.05 -18.76 -4.87
CA PRO A 326 -23.64 -19.49 -3.69
C PRO A 326 -22.40 -18.89 -3.01
N PHE A 327 -21.69 -17.94 -3.66
CA PHE A 327 -20.48 -17.28 -3.17
C PHE A 327 -20.65 -15.75 -3.10
N PRO A 328 -21.62 -15.23 -2.31
CA PRO A 328 -21.86 -13.78 -2.25
C PRO A 328 -20.67 -12.99 -1.65
N ALA A 329 -19.84 -13.63 -0.82
CA ALA A 329 -18.61 -13.08 -0.24
C ALA A 329 -17.34 -13.57 -0.97
N GLY A 330 -17.50 -14.36 -2.03
CA GLY A 330 -16.38 -15.03 -2.68
C GLY A 330 -15.78 -16.15 -1.81
N PHE A 331 -14.57 -16.57 -2.19
CA PHE A 331 -13.79 -17.58 -1.45
C PHE A 331 -12.29 -17.32 -1.63
N VAL A 332 -11.49 -17.93 -0.78
CA VAL A 332 -10.03 -17.95 -0.86
C VAL A 332 -9.59 -19.40 -0.87
N LEU A 333 -8.74 -19.77 -1.84
CA LEU A 333 -8.14 -21.10 -1.97
C LEU A 333 -6.65 -21.05 -1.60
#